data_d2e4a3c507e92383fe2840225fd6fa06
#
_entry.id   d2e4a3c507e92383fe2840225fd6fa06
#
_cell.length_a   1.000
_cell.length_b   1.000
_cell.length_c   1.000
_cell.angle_alpha   90.00
_cell.angle_beta   90.00
_cell.angle_gamma   90.00
#
_symmetry.space_group_name_H-M   'P 1'
#
loop_
_entity.id
_entity.type
_entity.pdbx_description
1 polymer ?
#
loop_
_entity_poly.entity_id
_entity_poly.type
_entity_poly.pdbx_seq_one_letter_code
_entity_poly.pdbx_strand_id
1 'polypeptide(L)'
;MNDITNQLEWISRLVAFDTTSSVSNLALIEDIESYLSEQKVETFRVENDDGTKANLYALVGPKVPGGVVLSGHTDVVPVAGQDWATAPFTVIEKDDRLYGRGVADMKTFSAIGLSLVPEMLSANLKRPIIFALSYDEEIGCLGAPSMIAEIADKLPKPDAVIVGEPTNPAPRQPIS
;
A
#
# COMPACT_ATOMS: atom_id res chain seq x y z
N MET A 1 -5.55 0.02 -22.46
CA MET A 1 -6.13 -1.23 -21.88
C MET A 1 -5.31 -1.48 -20.63
N ASN A 2 -5.93 -1.30 -19.45
CA ASN A 2 -5.24 -1.66 -18.21
C ASN A 2 -4.98 -3.16 -18.26
N ASP A 3 -3.73 -3.53 -18.27
CA ASP A 3 -3.35 -4.92 -18.37
C ASP A 3 -3.56 -5.56 -17.00
N ILE A 4 -4.61 -6.37 -16.87
CA ILE A 4 -4.89 -7.15 -15.65
C ILE A 4 -3.66 -7.96 -15.25
N THR A 5 -2.88 -8.43 -16.20
CA THR A 5 -1.62 -9.14 -15.97
C THR A 5 -0.65 -8.29 -15.14
N ASN A 6 -0.47 -7.02 -15.48
CA ASN A 6 0.39 -6.09 -14.72
C ASN A 6 -0.11 -5.90 -13.28
N GLN A 7 -1.42 -5.82 -13.06
CA GLN A 7 -1.99 -5.72 -11.72
C GLN A 7 -1.73 -6.98 -10.88
N LEU A 8 -1.90 -8.17 -11.47
CA LEU A 8 -1.62 -9.45 -10.81
C LEU A 8 -0.14 -9.62 -10.49
N GLU A 9 0.75 -9.18 -11.38
CA GLU A 9 2.19 -9.16 -11.12
C GLU A 9 2.53 -8.26 -9.93
N TRP A 10 1.94 -7.06 -9.85
CA TRP A 10 2.13 -6.16 -8.72
C TRP A 10 1.58 -6.72 -7.41
N ILE A 11 0.41 -7.33 -7.42
CA ILE A 11 -0.16 -7.99 -6.24
C ILE A 11 0.79 -9.10 -5.76
N SER A 12 1.25 -9.94 -6.67
CA SER A 12 2.17 -11.03 -6.37
C SER A 12 3.51 -10.51 -5.81
N ARG A 13 4.03 -9.43 -6.40
CA ARG A 13 5.27 -8.76 -5.97
C ARG A 13 5.17 -8.26 -4.54
N LEU A 14 4.12 -7.49 -4.20
CA LEU A 14 3.99 -6.95 -2.85
C LEU A 14 3.66 -8.02 -1.80
N VAL A 15 2.84 -9.01 -2.15
CA VAL A 15 2.49 -10.11 -1.24
C VAL A 15 3.71 -10.97 -0.91
N ALA A 16 4.67 -11.10 -1.82
CA ALA A 16 5.88 -11.91 -1.60
C ALA A 16 6.76 -11.40 -0.44
N PHE A 17 6.64 -10.15 -0.04
CA PHE A 17 7.34 -9.63 1.13
C PHE A 17 6.61 -10.03 2.41
N ASP A 18 7.31 -10.75 3.32
CA ASP A 18 6.84 -10.89 4.70
C ASP A 18 7.03 -9.56 5.42
N THR A 19 5.95 -8.85 5.61
CA THR A 19 5.89 -7.60 6.36
C THR A 19 4.95 -7.74 7.57
N THR A 20 4.94 -8.91 8.19
CA THR A 20 4.25 -9.09 9.48
C THR A 20 4.66 -7.97 10.42
N SER A 21 3.70 -7.38 11.18
CA SER A 21 3.97 -6.19 12.01
C SER A 21 5.10 -6.36 13.04
N SER A 22 5.54 -7.59 13.31
CA SER A 22 6.69 -7.88 14.16
C SER A 22 8.05 -7.85 13.45
N VAL A 23 8.08 -7.70 12.13
CA VAL A 23 9.32 -7.65 11.33
C VAL A 23 9.44 -6.34 10.54
N SER A 24 10.60 -6.11 9.93
CA SER A 24 10.86 -4.93 9.11
C SER A 24 10.05 -4.94 7.82
N ASN A 25 9.56 -3.76 7.39
CA ASN A 25 8.96 -3.56 6.08
C ASN A 25 9.93 -2.91 5.07
N LEU A 26 11.18 -2.65 5.45
CA LEU A 26 12.12 -1.85 4.65
C LEU A 26 12.37 -2.45 3.26
N ALA A 27 12.48 -3.77 3.14
CA ALA A 27 12.68 -4.40 1.84
C ALA A 27 11.52 -4.13 0.85
N LEU A 28 10.28 -4.11 1.34
CA LEU A 28 9.11 -3.74 0.53
C LEU A 28 9.15 -2.24 0.18
N ILE A 29 9.50 -1.39 1.14
CA ILE A 29 9.63 0.06 0.92
C ILE A 29 10.70 0.36 -0.13
N GLU A 30 11.88 -0.25 -0.03
CA GLU A 30 12.98 -0.09 -1.00
C GLU A 30 12.60 -0.54 -2.41
N ASP A 31 11.84 -1.62 -2.51
CA ASP A 31 11.33 -2.14 -3.78
C ASP A 31 10.37 -1.14 -4.45
N ILE A 32 9.43 -0.56 -3.69
CA ILE A 32 8.51 0.46 -4.18
C ILE A 32 9.24 1.76 -4.54
N GLU A 33 10.17 2.21 -3.70
CA GLU A 33 10.98 3.41 -3.98
C GLU A 33 11.81 3.26 -5.26
N SER A 34 12.44 2.11 -5.45
CA SER A 34 13.19 1.82 -6.67
C SER A 34 12.32 1.96 -7.90
N TYR A 35 11.15 1.32 -7.90
CA TYR A 35 10.19 1.44 -8.99
C TYR A 35 9.75 2.89 -9.25
N LEU A 36 9.35 3.62 -8.20
CA LEU A 36 8.90 5.00 -8.34
C LEU A 36 10.01 5.92 -8.84
N SER A 37 11.25 5.68 -8.41
CA SER A 37 12.43 6.40 -8.89
C SER A 37 12.68 6.15 -10.39
N GLU A 38 12.52 4.92 -10.88
CA GLU A 38 12.60 4.61 -12.31
C GLU A 38 11.53 5.36 -13.13
N GLN A 39 10.35 5.58 -12.54
CA GLN A 39 9.27 6.38 -13.11
C GLN A 39 9.48 7.90 -12.91
N LYS A 40 10.58 8.33 -12.26
CA LYS A 40 10.88 9.73 -11.93
C LYS A 40 9.83 10.38 -11.01
N VAL A 41 9.21 9.59 -10.16
CA VAL A 41 8.28 10.03 -9.11
C VAL A 41 9.08 10.33 -7.85
N GLU A 42 8.87 11.51 -7.26
CA GLU A 42 9.50 11.90 -6.01
C GLU A 42 8.90 11.10 -4.84
N THR A 43 9.77 10.51 -4.03
CA THR A 43 9.39 9.71 -2.86
C THR A 43 9.95 10.31 -1.58
N PHE A 44 9.27 10.06 -0.49
CA PHE A 44 9.66 10.52 0.85
C PHE A 44 9.49 9.37 1.84
N ARG A 45 10.57 9.03 2.54
CA ARG A 45 10.60 8.00 3.56
C ARG A 45 10.55 8.64 4.95
N VAL A 46 9.73 8.07 5.84
CA VAL A 46 9.65 8.46 7.26
C VAL A 46 9.87 7.21 8.09
N GLU A 47 11.07 7.09 8.62
CA GLU A 47 11.49 5.94 9.44
C GLU A 47 10.92 6.05 10.86
N ASN A 48 10.78 4.89 11.53
CA ASN A 48 10.55 4.83 12.96
C ASN A 48 11.85 5.11 13.74
N ASP A 49 11.75 5.27 15.06
CA ASP A 49 12.86 5.71 15.91
C ASP A 49 14.11 4.82 15.84
N ASP A 50 13.96 3.52 15.60
CA ASP A 50 15.07 2.57 15.54
C ASP A 50 15.52 2.23 14.10
N GLY A 51 14.89 2.84 13.09
CA GLY A 51 15.24 2.67 11.69
C GLY A 51 14.92 1.27 11.14
N THR A 52 14.07 0.50 11.79
CA THR A 52 13.70 -0.85 11.35
C THR A 52 12.48 -0.89 10.46
N LYS A 53 11.69 0.19 10.44
CA LYS A 53 10.48 0.33 9.63
C LYS A 53 10.39 1.72 9.02
N ALA A 54 9.66 1.84 7.94
CA ALA A 54 9.40 3.14 7.33
C ALA A 54 7.99 3.23 6.74
N ASN A 55 7.43 4.43 6.83
CA ASN A 55 6.37 4.87 5.94
C ASN A 55 6.98 5.34 4.62
N LEU A 56 6.19 5.28 3.57
CA LEU A 56 6.52 5.85 2.28
C LEU A 56 5.35 6.70 1.77
N TYR A 57 5.63 7.94 1.37
CA TYR A 57 4.67 8.68 0.59
C TYR A 57 5.31 9.21 -0.70
N ALA A 58 4.50 9.37 -1.74
CA ALA A 58 4.95 9.78 -3.06
C ALA A 58 3.89 10.66 -3.72
N LEU A 59 4.32 11.63 -4.55
CA LEU A 59 3.44 12.54 -5.26
C LEU A 59 3.54 12.30 -6.76
N VAL A 60 2.43 11.92 -7.38
CA VAL A 60 2.29 11.79 -8.83
C VAL A 60 1.49 12.96 -9.38
N GLY A 61 2.09 13.72 -10.31
CA GLY A 61 1.47 14.90 -10.92
C GLY A 61 1.94 16.22 -10.33
N PRO A 62 1.19 17.32 -10.52
CA PRO A 62 1.64 18.66 -10.13
C PRO A 62 1.55 18.88 -8.61
N LYS A 63 2.52 19.58 -8.04
CA LYS A 63 2.53 19.97 -6.61
C LYS A 63 1.64 21.19 -6.37
N VAL A 64 0.32 21.00 -6.46
CA VAL A 64 -0.71 22.04 -6.28
C VAL A 64 -1.78 21.57 -5.29
N PRO A 65 -2.54 22.48 -4.63
CA PRO A 65 -3.63 22.09 -3.74
C PRO A 65 -4.70 21.24 -4.42
N GLY A 66 -5.34 20.37 -3.65
CA GLY A 66 -6.37 19.45 -4.11
C GLY A 66 -5.81 18.08 -4.46
N GLY A 67 -6.61 17.29 -5.19
CA GLY A 67 -6.25 15.93 -5.53
C GLY A 67 -6.64 14.90 -4.47
N VAL A 68 -6.06 13.71 -4.55
CA VAL A 68 -6.47 12.57 -3.73
C VAL A 68 -5.26 11.87 -3.12
N VAL A 69 -5.40 11.44 -1.88
CA VAL A 69 -4.45 10.50 -1.24
C VAL A 69 -5.00 9.09 -1.39
N LEU A 70 -4.17 8.17 -1.87
CA LEU A 70 -4.38 6.73 -1.80
C LEU A 70 -3.64 6.22 -0.56
N SER A 71 -4.40 5.92 0.48
CA SER A 71 -3.87 5.53 1.79
C SER A 71 -3.99 4.03 2.00
N GLY A 72 -2.90 3.39 2.35
CA GLY A 72 -2.83 1.97 2.70
C GLY A 72 -1.73 1.70 3.70
N HIS A 73 -1.74 0.48 4.26
CA HIS A 73 -0.63 0.01 5.08
C HIS A 73 0.16 -1.10 4.39
N THR A 74 1.37 -1.30 4.85
CA THR A 74 2.33 -2.27 4.28
C THR A 74 2.46 -3.53 5.12
N ASP A 75 2.12 -3.44 6.40
CA ASP A 75 2.19 -4.56 7.32
C ASP A 75 0.99 -5.50 7.18
N VAL A 76 1.11 -6.66 7.79
CA VAL A 76 0.09 -7.70 7.80
C VAL A 76 0.09 -8.42 9.15
N VAL A 77 -1.05 -8.99 9.55
CA VAL A 77 -1.14 -9.82 10.75
C VAL A 77 -0.31 -11.09 10.61
N PRO A 78 0.17 -11.67 11.74
CA PRO A 78 0.97 -12.90 11.74
C PRO A 78 0.28 -14.07 11.04
N VAL A 79 1.07 -14.92 10.40
CA VAL A 79 0.62 -16.20 9.80
C VAL A 79 0.84 -17.39 10.72
N ALA A 80 1.69 -17.22 11.73
CA ALA A 80 1.99 -18.27 12.70
C ALA A 80 0.72 -18.69 13.47
N GLY A 81 0.55 -20.01 13.64
CA GLY A 81 -0.62 -20.57 14.32
C GLY A 81 -1.91 -20.62 13.49
N GLN A 82 -1.85 -20.22 12.21
CA GLN A 82 -2.96 -20.35 11.27
C GLN A 82 -2.74 -21.56 10.34
N ASP A 83 -3.83 -22.24 10.01
CA ASP A 83 -3.81 -23.41 9.12
C ASP A 83 -3.91 -22.94 7.65
N TRP A 84 -2.74 -22.67 7.04
CA TRP A 84 -2.65 -22.26 5.65
C TRP A 84 -2.55 -23.46 4.72
N ALA A 85 -3.47 -23.53 3.74
CA ALA A 85 -3.43 -24.57 2.69
C ALA A 85 -2.34 -24.32 1.64
N THR A 86 -1.77 -23.10 1.58
CA THR A 86 -0.73 -22.68 0.63
C THR A 86 0.32 -21.83 1.35
N ALA A 87 1.45 -21.55 0.70
CA ALA A 87 2.44 -20.61 1.25
C ALA A 87 1.80 -19.21 1.41
N PRO A 88 1.77 -18.64 2.63
CA PRO A 88 1.02 -17.40 2.90
C PRO A 88 1.45 -16.21 2.06
N PHE A 89 2.75 -16.08 1.77
CA PHE A 89 3.35 -14.98 0.99
C PHE A 89 3.54 -15.33 -0.50
N THR A 90 2.71 -16.26 -1.01
CA THR A 90 2.64 -16.60 -2.43
C THR A 90 1.19 -16.48 -2.89
N VAL A 91 0.94 -15.60 -3.86
CA VAL A 91 -0.42 -15.44 -4.39
C VAL A 91 -0.80 -16.67 -5.21
N ILE A 92 -1.93 -17.25 -4.86
CA ILE A 92 -2.55 -18.36 -5.59
C ILE A 92 -3.89 -17.88 -6.16
N GLU A 93 -4.06 -18.04 -7.46
CA GLU A 93 -5.35 -17.83 -8.13
C GLU A 93 -6.11 -19.15 -8.19
N LYS A 94 -7.31 -19.17 -7.63
CA LYS A 94 -8.20 -20.32 -7.62
C LYS A 94 -9.66 -19.88 -7.51
N ASP A 95 -10.53 -20.48 -8.30
CA ASP A 95 -11.97 -20.24 -8.26
C ASP A 95 -12.33 -18.73 -8.38
N ASP A 96 -11.71 -18.03 -9.33
CA ASP A 96 -11.83 -16.59 -9.59
C ASP A 96 -11.49 -15.71 -8.35
N ARG A 97 -10.63 -16.20 -7.47
CA ARG A 97 -10.16 -15.49 -6.28
C ARG A 97 -8.65 -15.58 -6.13
N LEU A 98 -8.08 -14.58 -5.49
CA LEU A 98 -6.68 -14.55 -5.09
C LEU A 98 -6.57 -14.89 -3.60
N TYR A 99 -5.64 -15.78 -3.27
CA TYR A 99 -5.34 -16.20 -1.92
C TYR A 99 -3.89 -15.86 -1.58
N GLY A 100 -3.68 -15.29 -0.40
CA GLY A 100 -2.38 -14.93 0.16
C GLY A 100 -2.52 -13.95 1.32
N ARG A 101 -1.55 -13.90 2.24
CA ARG A 101 -1.53 -12.93 3.33
C ARG A 101 -1.33 -11.53 2.76
N GLY A 102 -2.23 -10.59 3.12
CA GLY A 102 -2.23 -9.23 2.62
C GLY A 102 -2.91 -9.03 1.25
N VAL A 103 -3.43 -10.10 0.61
CA VAL A 103 -4.20 -9.94 -0.63
C VAL A 103 -5.47 -9.12 -0.38
N ALA A 104 -6.26 -9.40 0.64
CA ALA A 104 -7.46 -8.64 0.95
C ALA A 104 -7.17 -7.42 1.82
N ASP A 105 -6.24 -7.56 2.75
CA ASP A 105 -5.90 -6.56 3.76
C ASP A 105 -4.38 -6.34 3.77
N MET A 106 -3.86 -5.26 3.12
CA MET A 106 -4.58 -4.55 2.02
C MET A 106 -3.63 -4.27 0.86
N LYS A 107 -2.60 -5.15 0.67
CA LYS A 107 -1.55 -4.94 -0.34
C LYS A 107 -2.09 -4.84 -1.78
N THR A 108 -3.23 -5.47 -2.08
CA THR A 108 -3.85 -5.37 -3.42
C THR A 108 -4.23 -3.93 -3.78
N PHE A 109 -4.74 -3.14 -2.82
CA PHE A 109 -5.04 -1.73 -3.08
C PHE A 109 -3.79 -0.95 -3.49
N SER A 110 -2.72 -1.09 -2.73
CA SER A 110 -1.44 -0.44 -3.03
C SER A 110 -0.84 -0.94 -4.35
N ALA A 111 -0.91 -2.25 -4.61
CA ALA A 111 -0.43 -2.87 -5.83
C ALA A 111 -1.14 -2.33 -7.08
N ILE A 112 -2.47 -2.24 -7.06
CA ILE A 112 -3.25 -1.67 -8.16
C ILE A 112 -2.89 -0.20 -8.36
N GLY A 113 -2.79 0.59 -7.27
CA GLY A 113 -2.37 1.98 -7.36
C GLY A 113 -1.00 2.14 -8.03
N LEU A 114 -0.01 1.35 -7.61
CA LEU A 114 1.34 1.37 -8.17
C LEU A 114 1.37 0.92 -9.64
N SER A 115 0.60 -0.09 -10.01
CA SER A 115 0.51 -0.55 -11.40
C SER A 115 0.00 0.52 -12.36
N LEU A 116 -0.76 1.50 -11.86
CA LEU A 116 -1.35 2.60 -12.64
C LEU A 116 -0.46 3.85 -12.72
N VAL A 117 0.71 3.87 -12.10
CA VAL A 117 1.61 5.04 -12.11
C VAL A 117 1.96 5.49 -13.53
N PRO A 118 2.29 4.61 -14.49
CA PRO A 118 2.56 5.05 -15.86
C PRO A 118 1.38 5.77 -16.54
N GLU A 119 0.16 5.28 -16.32
CA GLU A 119 -1.06 5.93 -16.81
C GLU A 119 -1.30 7.27 -16.12
N MET A 120 -1.11 7.36 -14.80
CA MET A 120 -1.21 8.61 -14.06
C MET A 120 -0.23 9.66 -14.60
N LEU A 121 1.00 9.28 -14.87
CA LEU A 121 2.03 10.16 -15.43
C LEU A 121 1.69 10.64 -16.85
N SER A 122 1.10 9.78 -17.67
CA SER A 122 0.69 10.11 -19.04
C SER A 122 -0.60 10.93 -19.13
N ALA A 123 -1.43 10.92 -18.07
CA ALA A 123 -2.76 11.52 -18.07
C ALA A 123 -2.78 13.06 -17.97
N ASN A 124 -1.62 13.75 -17.88
CA ASN A 124 -1.54 15.19 -17.68
C ASN A 124 -2.44 15.70 -16.54
N LEU A 125 -2.26 15.09 -15.38
CA LEU A 125 -3.06 15.35 -14.18
C LEU A 125 -3.11 16.83 -13.83
N LYS A 126 -4.27 17.36 -13.48
CA LYS A 126 -4.47 18.75 -13.03
C LYS A 126 -4.35 18.88 -11.51
N ARG A 127 -4.43 17.78 -10.79
CA ARG A 127 -4.29 17.65 -9.34
C ARG A 127 -3.43 16.44 -9.04
N PRO A 128 -2.72 16.43 -7.90
CA PRO A 128 -1.86 15.29 -7.57
C PRO A 128 -2.65 14.06 -7.14
N ILE A 129 -2.02 12.90 -7.34
CA ILE A 129 -2.34 11.67 -6.62
C ILE A 129 -1.17 11.42 -5.68
N ILE A 130 -1.47 11.24 -4.40
CA ILE A 130 -0.47 11.01 -3.36
C ILE A 130 -0.64 9.58 -2.87
N PHE A 131 0.41 8.78 -2.95
CA PHE A 131 0.49 7.51 -2.25
C PHE A 131 0.91 7.75 -0.81
N ALA A 132 0.25 7.11 0.14
CA ALA A 132 0.58 7.18 1.57
C ALA A 132 0.54 5.75 2.13
N LEU A 133 1.71 5.15 2.34
CA LEU A 133 1.88 3.76 2.74
C LEU A 133 2.49 3.72 4.15
N SER A 134 1.70 3.31 5.14
CA SER A 134 2.13 3.26 6.54
C SER A 134 2.61 1.87 6.96
N TYR A 135 3.36 1.83 8.05
CA TYR A 135 3.69 0.61 8.79
C TYR A 135 2.84 0.51 10.06
N ASP A 136 2.74 -0.70 10.63
CA ASP A 136 2.12 -1.00 11.93
C ASP A 136 0.67 -0.50 12.08
N GLU A 137 -0.11 -0.63 11.01
CA GLU A 137 -1.55 -0.40 11.06
C GLU A 137 -2.22 -1.45 11.96
N GLU A 138 -1.91 -2.72 11.75
CA GLU A 138 -2.49 -3.91 12.38
C GLU A 138 -2.27 -3.98 13.92
N ILE A 139 -1.38 -3.16 14.43
CA ILE A 139 -1.08 -3.06 15.88
C ILE A 139 -1.37 -1.68 16.46
N GLY A 140 -2.21 -0.89 15.77
CA GLY A 140 -2.74 0.37 16.27
C GLY A 140 -2.34 1.61 15.48
N CYS A 141 -2.08 1.49 14.18
CA CYS A 141 -1.77 2.60 13.26
C CYS A 141 -0.53 3.41 13.68
N LEU A 142 0.48 2.76 14.25
CA LEU A 142 1.61 3.43 14.92
C LEU A 142 2.45 4.29 13.96
N GLY A 143 2.56 3.90 12.69
CA GLY A 143 3.30 4.64 11.68
C GLY A 143 2.56 5.85 11.11
N ALA A 144 1.24 5.80 11.03
CA ALA A 144 0.43 6.79 10.35
C ALA A 144 0.60 8.24 10.87
N PRO A 145 0.67 8.53 12.20
CA PRO A 145 0.77 9.89 12.69
C PRO A 145 1.99 10.66 12.19
N SER A 146 3.17 10.04 12.17
CA SER A 146 4.42 10.67 11.68
C SER A 146 4.34 10.96 10.19
N MET A 147 3.83 10.04 9.38
CA MET A 147 3.64 10.24 7.94
C MET A 147 2.62 11.36 7.64
N ILE A 148 1.50 11.40 8.38
CA ILE A 148 0.48 12.44 8.21
C ILE A 148 1.06 13.83 8.52
N ALA A 149 1.87 13.96 9.58
CA ALA A 149 2.54 15.21 9.92
C ALA A 149 3.49 15.67 8.80
N GLU A 150 4.29 14.77 8.25
CA GLU A 150 5.20 15.04 7.14
C GLU A 150 4.45 15.46 5.85
N ILE A 151 3.38 14.75 5.49
CA ILE A 151 2.53 15.09 4.34
C ILE A 151 1.92 16.48 4.52
N ALA A 152 1.40 16.78 5.71
CA ALA A 152 0.77 18.07 6.01
C ALA A 152 1.76 19.25 5.97
N ASP A 153 3.03 19.01 6.31
CA ASP A 153 4.10 20.03 6.27
C ASP A 153 4.64 20.24 4.84
N LYS A 154 4.87 19.14 4.10
CA LYS A 154 5.62 19.18 2.84
C LYS A 154 4.78 19.24 1.58
N LEU A 155 3.53 18.76 1.64
CA LEU A 155 2.66 18.68 0.47
C LEU A 155 1.44 19.61 0.57
N PRO A 156 0.92 20.09 -0.56
CA PRO A 156 -0.32 20.82 -0.59
C PRO A 156 -1.49 19.98 -0.06
N LYS A 157 -2.46 20.65 0.61
CA LYS A 157 -3.64 19.98 1.19
C LYS A 157 -4.44 19.26 0.10
N PRO A 158 -4.70 17.94 0.24
CA PRO A 158 -5.56 17.18 -0.66
C PRO A 158 -7.05 17.49 -0.44
N ASP A 159 -7.87 17.19 -1.45
CA ASP A 159 -9.33 17.32 -1.36
C ASP A 159 -9.98 16.09 -0.69
N ALA A 160 -9.39 14.92 -0.87
CA ALA A 160 -9.93 13.66 -0.38
C ALA A 160 -8.83 12.65 -0.06
N VAL A 161 -9.19 11.66 0.77
CA VAL A 161 -8.38 10.46 1.04
C VAL A 161 -9.24 9.24 0.73
N ILE A 162 -8.69 8.32 -0.03
CA ILE A 162 -9.26 6.99 -0.25
C ILE A 162 -8.42 6.03 0.59
N VAL A 163 -9.05 5.45 1.61
CA VAL A 163 -8.44 4.40 2.43
C VAL A 163 -8.83 3.06 1.83
N GLY A 164 -7.85 2.23 1.50
CA GLY A 164 -8.07 0.98 0.77
C GLY A 164 -8.47 -0.22 1.63
N GLU A 165 -8.89 0.02 2.87
CA GLU A 165 -9.34 -1.03 3.79
C GLU A 165 -10.51 -1.84 3.23
N PRO A 166 -10.49 -3.18 3.39
CA PRO A 166 -11.57 -4.03 2.93
C PRO A 166 -12.85 -3.76 3.73
N THR A 167 -13.94 -3.47 3.03
CA THR A 167 -15.26 -3.39 3.64
C THR A 167 -15.94 -4.76 3.56
N ASN A 168 -16.41 -5.30 4.69
CA ASN A 168 -17.18 -6.54 4.66
C ASN A 168 -18.65 -6.23 4.29
N PRO A 169 -19.09 -6.55 3.05
CA PRO A 169 -20.46 -6.28 2.62
C PRO A 169 -21.50 -7.22 3.25
N ALA A 170 -21.09 -8.28 3.94
CA ALA A 170 -22.01 -9.21 4.59
C ALA A 170 -22.29 -8.75 6.02
N PRO A 171 -23.58 -8.77 6.46
CA PRO A 171 -23.90 -8.57 7.86
C PRO A 171 -23.20 -9.67 8.68
N ARG A 172 -22.43 -9.26 9.70
CA ARG A 172 -21.81 -10.22 10.62
C ARG A 172 -22.92 -11.09 11.21
N GLN A 173 -22.87 -12.39 10.93
CA GLN A 173 -23.68 -13.33 11.71
C GLN A 173 -23.18 -13.29 13.16
N PRO A 174 -24.08 -13.24 14.15
CA PRO A 174 -23.65 -13.31 15.54
C PRO A 174 -22.91 -14.64 15.74
N ILE A 175 -21.72 -14.54 16.33
CA ILE A 175 -20.97 -15.72 16.75
C ILE A 175 -21.79 -16.35 17.87
N SER A 176 -22.33 -17.52 17.61
CA SER A 176 -23.06 -18.35 18.58
C SER A 176 -22.12 -19.06 19.51
#